data_11afd100c5b9bb82e75ed63ff47d9a1a
#
_entry.id   11afd100c5b9bb82e75ed63ff47d9a1a
#
_cell.length_a   1.000
_cell.length_b   1.000
_cell.length_c   1.000
_cell.angle_alpha   90.00
_cell.angle_beta   90.00
_cell.angle_gamma   90.00
#
_symmetry.space_group_name_H-M   'P 1'
#
loop_
_entity.id
_entity.type
_entity.pdbx_description
1 polymer ?
#
loop_
_entity_poly.entity_id
_entity_poly.type
_entity_poly.pdbx_seq_one_letter_code
_entity_poly.pdbx_strand_id
1 'polypeptide(L)'
;MTDEEKLLEQQKRLSEQQQELLKKLRAIGSDIWGGLSSGAEAPSGEAAGQTSAPSPAPEAGQMAAAEKTKKREVLHRPEVTLDNLWMTADETIDWTEALSRETPADGLTGQELWRFYHEQAEQVLRGNVAAYARVLRKTNPLGELTAYADGMTMRAPSAERVEGSFTCREELLRQHGAAYLASMGLRIARDLFACLPVTEVGVTAYQNGEKVLEVTYPRDALRHVAFSFINPVELTERCGGIIRTEAAQ
;
A
#
# COMPACT_ATOMS: atom_id res chain seq x y z
N MET A 1 -45.44 5.56 -20.58
CA MET A 1 -44.07 5.64 -19.99
C MET A 1 -43.11 5.30 -21.10
N THR A 2 -42.37 6.28 -21.51
CA THR A 2 -41.34 6.12 -22.55
C THR A 2 -40.10 5.40 -21.96
N ASP A 3 -39.27 4.80 -22.81
CA ASP A 3 -38.07 4.14 -22.33
C ASP A 3 -37.09 5.10 -21.64
N GLU A 4 -37.12 6.39 -22.02
CA GLU A 4 -36.40 7.47 -21.33
C GLU A 4 -36.86 7.70 -19.90
N GLU A 5 -38.19 7.68 -19.65
CA GLU A 5 -38.73 7.83 -18.28
C GLU A 5 -38.31 6.67 -17.36
N LYS A 6 -38.23 5.44 -17.91
CA LYS A 6 -37.76 4.26 -17.15
C LYS A 6 -36.31 4.38 -16.80
N LEU A 7 -35.48 4.86 -17.74
CA LEU A 7 -34.04 5.05 -17.52
C LEU A 7 -33.76 6.11 -16.44
N LEU A 8 -34.52 7.21 -16.48
CA LEU A 8 -34.41 8.30 -15.50
C LEU A 8 -34.81 7.83 -14.09
N GLU A 9 -35.88 7.03 -14.00
CA GLU A 9 -36.33 6.46 -12.73
C GLU A 9 -35.32 5.44 -12.18
N GLN A 10 -34.68 4.66 -13.06
CA GLN A 10 -33.64 3.72 -12.65
C GLN A 10 -32.36 4.43 -12.15
N GLN A 11 -31.94 5.51 -12.81
CA GLN A 11 -30.83 6.35 -12.33
C GLN A 11 -31.14 6.99 -10.96
N LYS A 12 -32.37 7.46 -10.76
CA LYS A 12 -32.78 8.06 -9.48
C LYS A 12 -32.75 7.04 -8.35
N ARG A 13 -33.24 5.82 -8.57
CA ARG A 13 -33.18 4.72 -7.58
C ARG A 13 -31.74 4.31 -7.23
N LEU A 14 -30.84 4.24 -8.21
CA LEU A 14 -29.42 3.96 -8.00
C LEU A 14 -28.74 5.06 -7.16
N SER A 15 -29.03 6.33 -7.44
CA SER A 15 -28.52 7.47 -6.68
C SER A 15 -29.00 7.45 -5.22
N GLU A 16 -30.29 7.14 -4.99
CA GLU A 16 -30.86 7.03 -3.64
C GLU A 16 -30.24 5.86 -2.86
N GLN A 17 -30.00 4.71 -3.51
CA GLN A 17 -29.31 3.57 -2.88
C GLN A 17 -27.86 3.89 -2.51
N GLN A 18 -27.14 4.61 -3.37
CA GLN A 18 -25.76 5.04 -3.07
C GLN A 18 -25.72 6.00 -1.88
N GLN A 19 -26.66 6.96 -1.79
CA GLN A 19 -26.74 7.88 -0.66
C GLN A 19 -27.08 7.16 0.65
N GLU A 20 -27.95 6.16 0.60
CA GLU A 20 -28.30 5.36 1.78
C GLU A 20 -27.15 4.49 2.27
N LEU A 21 -26.38 3.92 1.36
CA LEU A 21 -25.15 3.19 1.67
C LEU A 21 -24.08 4.09 2.31
N LEU A 22 -23.87 5.28 1.79
CA LEU A 22 -22.95 6.26 2.37
C LEU A 22 -23.39 6.72 3.77
N LYS A 23 -24.71 6.84 4.00
CA LYS A 23 -25.25 7.18 5.31
C LYS A 23 -25.06 6.07 6.33
N LYS A 24 -25.21 4.80 5.91
CA LYS A 24 -24.94 3.61 6.74
C LYS A 24 -23.44 3.48 7.07
N LEU A 25 -22.55 3.72 6.12
CA LEU A 25 -21.12 3.71 6.34
C LEU A 25 -20.65 4.80 7.31
N ARG A 26 -21.26 6.01 7.24
CA ARG A 26 -20.99 7.07 8.21
C ARG A 26 -21.49 6.74 9.62
N ALA A 27 -22.65 6.09 9.74
CA ALA A 27 -23.17 5.65 11.03
C ALA A 27 -22.28 4.58 11.69
N ILE A 28 -21.78 3.60 10.92
CA ILE A 28 -20.85 2.59 11.41
C ILE A 28 -19.50 3.22 11.83
N GLY A 29 -19.02 4.22 11.09
CA GLY A 29 -17.80 4.96 11.44
C GLY A 29 -17.94 5.74 12.75
N SER A 30 -19.11 6.35 13.04
CA SER A 30 -19.32 7.10 14.28
C SER A 30 -19.39 6.22 15.52
N ASP A 31 -19.90 4.99 15.40
CA ASP A 31 -19.99 4.04 16.52
C ASP A 31 -18.64 3.45 16.93
N ILE A 32 -17.70 3.38 15.99
CA ILE A 32 -16.33 2.90 16.25
C ILE A 32 -15.47 3.99 16.93
N TRP A 33 -15.72 5.27 16.64
CA TRP A 33 -14.93 6.40 17.20
C TRP A 33 -15.58 7.06 18.42
N GLY A 34 -16.88 6.83 18.70
CA GLY A 34 -17.61 7.39 19.84
C GLY A 34 -17.25 6.78 21.20
N GLY A 35 -16.51 5.67 21.23
CA GLY A 35 -16.17 4.94 22.46
C GLY A 35 -14.90 5.37 23.18
N LEU A 36 -14.12 6.32 22.65
CA LEU A 36 -12.79 6.68 23.19
C LEU A 36 -12.67 8.10 23.79
N SER A 37 -13.77 8.86 23.91
CA SER A 37 -13.72 10.19 24.52
C SER A 37 -14.79 10.41 25.59
N SER A 38 -14.71 9.68 26.70
CA SER A 38 -15.37 10.09 27.93
C SER A 38 -14.51 9.70 29.15
N GLY A 39 -13.82 10.67 29.70
CA GLY A 39 -13.10 10.50 30.97
C GLY A 39 -11.98 11.50 31.20
N ALA A 40 -12.31 12.75 31.53
CA ALA A 40 -11.60 13.56 32.51
C ALA A 40 -12.26 14.93 32.65
N GLU A 41 -13.16 15.05 33.61
CA GLU A 41 -13.57 16.33 34.19
C GLU A 41 -12.44 16.89 35.07
N ALA A 42 -12.16 18.19 34.92
CA ALA A 42 -11.35 18.96 35.80
C ALA A 42 -12.24 19.77 36.77
N PRO A 43 -11.95 19.86 38.04
CA PRO A 43 -12.58 20.84 38.92
C PRO A 43 -11.77 22.13 38.99
N SER A 44 -12.48 23.24 38.80
CA SER A 44 -12.10 24.60 39.08
C SER A 44 -12.06 24.87 40.58
N GLY A 45 -11.12 25.70 41.04
CA GLY A 45 -11.08 26.24 42.39
C GLY A 45 -10.17 27.47 42.45
N GLU A 46 -10.80 28.65 42.61
CA GLU A 46 -10.19 29.95 42.88
C GLU A 46 -9.55 30.02 44.28
N ALA A 47 -8.46 30.78 44.48
CA ALA A 47 -8.40 31.97 45.32
C ALA A 47 -6.98 32.45 45.64
N ALA A 48 -6.71 33.65 45.28
CA ALA A 48 -6.01 34.80 45.88
C ALA A 48 -4.94 34.62 46.98
N GLY A 49 -3.84 35.44 46.91
CA GLY A 49 -3.07 35.90 48.06
C GLY A 49 -1.58 36.18 47.86
N GLN A 50 -1.24 37.35 47.46
CA GLN A 50 -0.15 38.30 47.72
C GLN A 50 1.15 37.87 48.43
N THR A 51 2.24 38.42 47.92
CA THR A 51 3.37 39.24 48.46
C THR A 51 4.75 38.60 48.56
N SER A 52 5.68 39.39 48.00
CA SER A 52 7.07 39.72 48.35
C SER A 52 8.24 38.82 47.97
N ALA A 53 9.12 39.43 47.17
CA ALA A 53 10.51 39.04 46.90
C ALA A 53 11.41 39.33 48.15
N PRO A 54 12.71 38.93 48.26
CA PRO A 54 13.70 38.89 47.17
C PRO A 54 14.64 37.66 47.17
N SER A 55 15.40 37.57 46.09
CA SER A 55 16.57 36.73 45.74
C SER A 55 17.61 36.51 46.87
N PRO A 56 18.41 35.41 46.85
CA PRO A 56 19.49 35.30 45.87
C PRO A 56 19.68 33.89 45.26
N ALA A 57 20.30 33.86 44.13
CA ALA A 57 20.92 32.65 43.57
C ALA A 57 22.11 32.22 44.47
N PRO A 58 22.52 30.93 44.52
CA PRO A 58 23.24 30.35 43.40
C PRO A 58 23.03 28.84 43.17
N GLU A 59 23.70 28.39 42.18
CA GLU A 59 24.21 27.04 41.89
C GLU A 59 23.44 26.16 40.89
N ALA A 60 24.18 26.01 39.85
CA ALA A 60 24.03 25.03 38.77
C ALA A 60 23.73 23.63 39.32
N GLY A 61 22.47 23.24 39.20
CA GLY A 61 22.04 21.85 39.25
C GLY A 61 21.61 21.44 37.86
N GLN A 62 22.48 20.74 37.19
CA GLN A 62 22.16 20.02 35.96
C GLN A 62 21.01 19.04 36.25
N MET A 63 19.80 19.47 36.04
CA MET A 63 18.71 18.54 35.84
C MET A 63 18.63 18.24 34.36
N ALA A 64 19.36 17.19 33.97
CA ALA A 64 19.12 16.50 32.71
C ALA A 64 17.62 16.22 32.60
N ALA A 65 16.94 17.01 31.81
CA ALA A 65 15.64 16.64 31.29
C ALA A 65 15.85 15.30 30.57
N ALA A 66 15.42 14.23 31.22
CA ALA A 66 15.30 12.94 30.61
C ALA A 66 14.28 13.09 29.47
N GLU A 67 14.77 13.49 28.34
CA GLU A 67 14.13 13.32 27.07
C GLU A 67 13.82 11.83 26.98
N LYS A 68 12.59 11.45 27.34
CA LYS A 68 12.02 10.18 26.99
C LYS A 68 11.89 10.18 25.47
N THR A 69 13.01 10.01 24.82
CA THR A 69 13.05 9.52 23.45
C THR A 69 12.34 8.17 23.53
N LYS A 70 11.06 8.15 23.23
CA LYS A 70 10.36 6.93 22.88
C LYS A 70 11.21 6.34 21.76
N LYS A 71 12.05 5.39 22.09
CA LYS A 71 12.77 4.56 21.15
C LYS A 71 11.66 3.87 20.36
N ARG A 72 11.33 4.48 19.23
CA ARG A 72 10.38 3.91 18.26
C ARG A 72 10.98 2.54 17.96
N GLU A 73 10.33 1.48 18.42
CA GLU A 73 10.67 0.15 17.97
C GLU A 73 10.64 0.23 16.45
N VAL A 74 11.82 0.24 15.86
CA VAL A 74 11.96 -0.03 14.43
C VAL A 74 11.40 -1.43 14.31
N LEU A 75 10.15 -1.55 13.86
CA LEU A 75 9.57 -2.83 13.47
C LEU A 75 10.62 -3.46 12.58
N HIS A 76 11.27 -4.48 13.10
CA HIS A 76 12.27 -5.24 12.37
C HIS A 76 11.52 -5.85 11.19
N ARG A 77 11.61 -5.19 10.03
CA ARG A 77 11.08 -5.76 8.79
C ARG A 77 11.84 -7.08 8.65
N PRO A 78 11.18 -8.24 8.60
CA PRO A 78 11.91 -9.50 8.47
C PRO A 78 12.81 -9.43 7.25
N GLU A 79 14.03 -9.93 7.37
CA GLU A 79 14.95 -10.00 6.25
C GLU A 79 14.25 -10.70 5.09
N VAL A 80 14.16 -10.01 3.95
CA VAL A 80 13.50 -10.54 2.76
C VAL A 80 14.40 -11.60 2.16
N THR A 81 13.90 -12.82 2.14
CA THR A 81 14.56 -13.98 1.52
C THR A 81 13.62 -14.56 0.47
N LEU A 82 14.13 -15.43 -0.39
CA LEU A 82 13.28 -16.09 -1.39
C LEU A 82 12.12 -16.87 -0.74
N ASP A 83 12.33 -17.42 0.45
CA ASP A 83 11.35 -18.24 1.17
C ASP A 83 10.22 -17.44 1.81
N ASN A 84 10.34 -16.11 1.88
CA ASN A 84 9.31 -15.22 2.41
C ASN A 84 8.97 -14.05 1.48
N LEU A 85 9.51 -14.06 0.27
CA LEU A 85 9.40 -12.96 -0.68
C LEU A 85 7.93 -12.54 -0.95
N TRP A 86 7.04 -13.52 -1.14
CA TRP A 86 5.61 -13.27 -1.38
C TRP A 86 4.84 -12.81 -0.14
N MET A 87 5.41 -12.99 1.07
CA MET A 87 4.78 -12.59 2.33
C MET A 87 4.96 -11.10 2.60
N THR A 88 5.99 -10.50 2.04
CA THR A 88 6.30 -9.08 2.18
C THR A 88 5.72 -8.27 1.02
N ALA A 89 5.48 -6.99 1.23
CA ALA A 89 5.09 -6.03 0.20
C ALA A 89 5.48 -4.63 0.66
N ASP A 90 5.51 -3.70 -0.27
CA ASP A 90 5.68 -2.28 0.02
C ASP A 90 4.46 -1.72 0.77
N GLU A 91 4.65 -0.57 1.43
CA GLU A 91 3.56 0.15 2.06
C GLU A 91 2.59 0.66 1.00
N THR A 92 1.29 0.46 1.27
CA THR A 92 0.23 0.90 0.34
C THR A 92 0.09 2.42 0.38
N ILE A 93 0.11 3.05 -0.78
CA ILE A 93 -0.16 4.48 -0.94
C ILE A 93 -1.66 4.69 -0.90
N ASP A 94 -2.15 5.41 0.13
CA ASP A 94 -3.53 5.89 0.15
C ASP A 94 -3.64 7.17 -0.68
N TRP A 95 -4.08 7.02 -1.93
CA TRP A 95 -4.23 8.13 -2.87
C TRP A 95 -5.34 9.10 -2.47
N THR A 96 -6.36 8.65 -1.71
CA THR A 96 -7.41 9.52 -1.19
C THR A 96 -6.87 10.39 -0.07
N GLU A 97 -6.10 9.80 0.83
CA GLU A 97 -5.40 10.55 1.87
C GLU A 97 -4.37 11.50 1.24
N ALA A 98 -3.58 11.04 0.29
CA ALA A 98 -2.61 11.86 -0.43
C ALA A 98 -3.25 13.07 -1.13
N LEU A 99 -4.46 12.93 -1.67
CA LEU A 99 -5.21 14.06 -2.26
C LEU A 99 -5.69 15.07 -1.21
N SER A 100 -6.11 14.60 -0.05
CA SER A 100 -6.75 15.42 0.99
C SER A 100 -5.77 16.14 1.92
N ARG A 101 -4.52 15.71 1.99
CA ARG A 101 -3.52 16.16 2.97
C ARG A 101 -2.19 16.47 2.29
N GLU A 102 -1.57 17.59 2.66
CA GLU A 102 -0.23 17.98 2.17
C GLU A 102 0.92 17.20 2.83
N THR A 103 0.65 16.59 3.99
CA THR A 103 1.65 15.81 4.75
C THR A 103 1.05 14.50 5.24
N PRO A 104 1.83 13.41 5.36
CA PRO A 104 1.33 12.14 5.87
C PRO A 104 0.90 12.26 7.34
N ALA A 105 -0.11 11.48 7.73
CA ALA A 105 -0.68 11.51 9.08
C ALA A 105 0.33 11.11 10.16
N ASP A 106 1.14 10.12 9.87
CA ASP A 106 2.09 9.49 10.81
C ASP A 106 3.54 9.91 10.61
N GLY A 107 3.83 10.66 9.54
CA GLY A 107 5.18 11.09 9.19
C GLY A 107 6.13 9.97 8.79
N LEU A 108 5.63 8.76 8.46
CA LEU A 108 6.44 7.62 8.01
C LEU A 108 7.04 7.87 6.64
N THR A 109 6.27 8.45 5.74
CA THR A 109 6.72 8.83 4.40
C THR A 109 7.44 10.17 4.45
N GLY A 110 8.61 10.27 3.84
CA GLY A 110 9.35 11.53 3.77
C GLY A 110 8.53 12.65 3.11
N GLN A 111 8.64 13.89 3.63
CA GLN A 111 7.83 15.02 3.15
C GLN A 111 7.93 15.28 1.65
N GLU A 112 9.13 15.11 1.07
CA GLU A 112 9.34 15.29 -0.37
C GLU A 112 8.57 14.25 -1.21
N LEU A 113 8.61 12.98 -0.77
CA LEU A 113 7.89 11.89 -1.44
C LEU A 113 6.37 12.06 -1.29
N TRP A 114 5.92 12.45 -0.09
CA TRP A 114 4.51 12.72 0.15
C TRP A 114 3.98 13.89 -0.69
N ARG A 115 4.75 14.98 -0.84
CA ARG A 115 4.39 16.09 -1.71
C ARG A 115 4.20 15.62 -3.15
N PHE A 116 5.11 14.78 -3.63
CA PHE A 116 4.95 14.16 -4.94
C PHE A 116 3.65 13.34 -5.05
N TYR A 117 3.30 12.55 -4.01
CA TYR A 117 2.03 11.83 -4.00
C TYR A 117 0.84 12.76 -4.03
N HIS A 118 0.85 13.81 -3.23
CA HIS A 118 -0.21 14.84 -3.22
C HIS A 118 -0.41 15.47 -4.61
N GLU A 119 0.67 15.85 -5.29
CA GLU A 119 0.64 16.42 -6.64
C GLU A 119 0.11 15.44 -7.70
N GLN A 120 0.36 14.14 -7.55
CA GLN A 120 -0.09 13.13 -8.51
C GLN A 120 -1.48 12.56 -8.19
N ALA A 121 -1.98 12.69 -6.96
CA ALA A 121 -3.14 11.97 -6.45
C ALA A 121 -4.40 12.14 -7.30
N GLU A 122 -4.75 13.36 -7.70
CA GLU A 122 -5.93 13.61 -8.53
C GLU A 122 -5.85 12.88 -9.87
N GLN A 123 -4.70 12.91 -10.53
CA GLN A 123 -4.51 12.27 -11.83
C GLN A 123 -4.48 10.73 -11.70
N VAL A 124 -3.89 10.23 -10.61
CA VAL A 124 -3.86 8.79 -10.31
C VAL A 124 -5.28 8.27 -10.05
N LEU A 125 -6.06 8.96 -9.22
CA LEU A 125 -7.45 8.57 -8.93
C LEU A 125 -8.37 8.64 -10.17
N ARG A 126 -8.03 9.49 -11.15
CA ARG A 126 -8.73 9.54 -12.45
C ARG A 126 -8.27 8.46 -13.44
N GLY A 127 -7.33 7.61 -13.08
CA GLY A 127 -6.82 6.55 -13.95
C GLY A 127 -5.88 7.04 -15.04
N ASN A 128 -5.20 8.18 -14.85
CA ASN A 128 -4.29 8.73 -15.85
C ASN A 128 -3.01 7.88 -15.96
N VAL A 129 -2.87 7.15 -17.07
CA VAL A 129 -1.73 6.27 -17.34
C VAL A 129 -0.38 7.00 -17.30
N ALA A 130 -0.33 8.26 -17.74
CA ALA A 130 0.90 9.04 -17.66
C ALA A 130 1.29 9.38 -16.21
N ALA A 131 0.30 9.60 -15.33
CA ALA A 131 0.54 9.74 -13.89
C ALA A 131 1.04 8.43 -13.29
N TYR A 132 0.45 7.30 -13.67
CA TYR A 132 0.92 5.96 -13.26
C TYR A 132 2.40 5.75 -13.62
N ALA A 133 2.79 6.06 -14.85
CA ALA A 133 4.17 5.95 -15.30
C ALA A 133 5.13 6.85 -14.48
N ARG A 134 4.69 8.06 -14.08
CA ARG A 134 5.49 8.95 -13.20
C ARG A 134 5.66 8.35 -11.80
N VAL A 135 4.56 7.82 -11.23
CA VAL A 135 4.58 7.17 -9.92
C VAL A 135 5.52 5.98 -9.93
N LEU A 136 5.35 5.03 -10.84
CA LEU A 136 6.21 3.84 -10.95
C LEU A 136 7.69 4.20 -11.08
N ARG A 137 8.02 5.26 -11.84
CA ARG A 137 9.40 5.71 -12.00
C ARG A 137 9.97 6.35 -10.73
N LYS A 138 9.16 7.13 -10.00
CA LYS A 138 9.61 7.82 -8.79
C LYS A 138 9.74 6.88 -7.60
N THR A 139 8.77 5.96 -7.43
CA THR A 139 8.75 5.01 -6.31
C THR A 139 9.66 3.81 -6.51
N ASN A 140 9.83 3.38 -7.78
CA ASN A 140 10.60 2.18 -8.15
C ASN A 140 10.26 0.96 -7.28
N PRO A 141 8.99 0.52 -7.22
CA PRO A 141 8.52 -0.49 -6.27
C PRO A 141 9.21 -1.85 -6.42
N LEU A 142 9.82 -2.12 -7.59
CA LEU A 142 10.53 -3.36 -7.84
C LEU A 142 12.05 -3.27 -7.57
N GLY A 143 12.52 -2.14 -7.00
CA GLY A 143 13.95 -1.90 -6.80
C GLY A 143 14.64 -2.94 -5.92
N GLU A 144 13.99 -3.39 -4.84
CA GLU A 144 14.50 -4.43 -3.93
C GLU A 144 14.60 -5.81 -4.61
N LEU A 145 13.77 -6.06 -5.62
CA LEU A 145 13.69 -7.35 -6.31
C LEU A 145 14.84 -7.59 -7.30
N THR A 146 15.63 -6.56 -7.59
CA THR A 146 16.83 -6.68 -8.43
C THR A 146 17.89 -7.61 -7.82
N ALA A 147 17.79 -7.93 -6.52
CA ALA A 147 18.57 -8.97 -5.89
C ALA A 147 18.24 -10.38 -6.40
N TYR A 148 17.02 -10.59 -6.89
CA TYR A 148 16.48 -11.91 -7.28
C TYR A 148 16.25 -12.07 -8.78
N ALA A 149 16.23 -10.99 -9.55
CA ALA A 149 15.94 -11.04 -10.99
C ALA A 149 16.64 -9.89 -11.72
N ASP A 150 16.81 -10.05 -13.03
CA ASP A 150 17.41 -9.06 -13.91
C ASP A 150 16.36 -8.47 -14.87
N GLY A 151 16.69 -7.38 -15.57
CA GLY A 151 15.84 -6.82 -16.64
C GLY A 151 14.43 -6.47 -16.24
N MET A 152 14.23 -6.02 -14.99
CA MET A 152 12.89 -5.69 -14.50
C MET A 152 12.31 -4.48 -15.22
N THR A 153 11.08 -4.62 -15.69
CA THR A 153 10.36 -3.52 -16.33
C THR A 153 8.94 -3.39 -15.79
N MET A 154 8.40 -2.19 -15.88
CA MET A 154 7.03 -1.87 -15.48
C MET A 154 6.38 -0.99 -16.53
N ARG A 155 5.11 -1.24 -16.82
CA ARG A 155 4.29 -0.37 -17.67
C ARG A 155 2.84 -0.37 -17.24
N ALA A 156 2.13 0.71 -17.54
CA ALA A 156 0.69 0.83 -17.32
C ALA A 156 0.01 0.93 -18.69
N PRO A 157 -0.54 -0.16 -19.23
CA PRO A 157 -1.23 -0.15 -20.51
C PRO A 157 -2.61 0.50 -20.44
N SER A 158 -3.28 0.49 -19.30
CA SER A 158 -4.59 1.12 -19.09
C SER A 158 -4.75 1.63 -17.66
N ALA A 159 -5.89 2.26 -17.38
CA ALA A 159 -6.25 2.73 -16.03
C ALA A 159 -6.50 1.57 -15.04
N GLU A 160 -6.91 0.41 -15.55
CA GLU A 160 -7.26 -0.76 -14.77
C GLU A 160 -6.09 -1.72 -14.57
N ARG A 161 -5.05 -1.62 -15.43
CA ARG A 161 -4.00 -2.63 -15.54
C ARG A 161 -2.59 -2.05 -15.50
N VAL A 162 -1.73 -2.69 -14.73
CA VAL A 162 -0.28 -2.50 -14.74
C VAL A 162 0.40 -3.83 -15.01
N GLU A 163 1.53 -3.80 -15.68
CA GLU A 163 2.31 -4.99 -16.01
C GLU A 163 3.74 -4.85 -15.51
N GLY A 164 4.23 -5.93 -14.91
CA GLY A 164 5.62 -6.11 -14.54
C GLY A 164 6.25 -7.24 -15.32
N SER A 165 7.52 -7.13 -15.70
CA SER A 165 8.25 -8.26 -16.25
C SER A 165 9.67 -8.32 -15.71
N PHE A 166 10.26 -9.51 -15.74
CA PHE A 166 11.63 -9.75 -15.30
C PHE A 166 12.29 -10.89 -16.07
N THR A 167 13.61 -10.91 -16.05
CA THR A 167 14.41 -12.03 -16.52
C THR A 167 14.88 -12.84 -15.33
N CYS A 168 14.67 -14.15 -15.38
CA CYS A 168 15.05 -15.05 -14.31
C CYS A 168 16.56 -15.15 -14.18
N ARG A 169 17.04 -15.27 -12.95
CA ARG A 169 18.40 -15.75 -12.68
C ARG A 169 18.40 -17.25 -12.78
N GLU A 170 19.22 -17.79 -13.68
CA GLU A 170 19.26 -19.21 -13.98
C GLU A 170 19.50 -20.07 -12.73
N GLU A 171 20.38 -19.63 -11.86
CA GLU A 171 20.69 -20.34 -10.63
C GLU A 171 19.47 -20.47 -9.71
N LEU A 172 18.69 -19.38 -9.50
CA LEU A 172 17.51 -19.38 -8.67
C LEU A 172 16.39 -20.21 -9.31
N LEU A 173 16.23 -20.11 -10.62
CA LEU A 173 15.25 -20.93 -11.33
C LEU A 173 15.56 -22.43 -11.23
N ARG A 174 16.83 -22.81 -11.36
CA ARG A 174 17.30 -24.20 -11.22
C ARG A 174 17.12 -24.74 -9.80
N GLN A 175 17.37 -23.91 -8.77
CA GLN A 175 17.29 -24.32 -7.36
C GLN A 175 15.83 -24.39 -6.85
N HIS A 176 14.99 -23.44 -7.24
CA HIS A 176 13.68 -23.24 -6.64
C HIS A 176 12.51 -23.42 -7.63
N GLY A 177 12.77 -23.49 -8.93
CA GLY A 177 11.78 -23.80 -9.97
C GLY A 177 10.52 -22.93 -9.91
N ALA A 178 9.37 -23.58 -9.88
CA ALA A 178 8.06 -22.93 -9.85
C ALA A 178 7.87 -22.03 -8.61
N ALA A 179 8.42 -22.41 -7.47
CA ALA A 179 8.31 -21.62 -6.25
C ALA A 179 8.97 -20.24 -6.39
N TYR A 180 10.14 -20.16 -7.03
CA TYR A 180 10.79 -18.89 -7.34
C TYR A 180 9.92 -18.01 -8.23
N LEU A 181 9.41 -18.56 -9.34
CA LEU A 181 8.59 -17.81 -10.31
C LEU A 181 7.31 -17.27 -9.66
N ALA A 182 6.62 -18.12 -8.92
CA ALA A 182 5.38 -17.74 -8.25
C ALA A 182 5.61 -16.70 -7.12
N SER A 183 6.68 -16.87 -6.33
CA SER A 183 7.04 -15.92 -5.27
C SER A 183 7.36 -14.54 -5.84
N MET A 184 8.16 -14.47 -6.90
CA MET A 184 8.45 -13.23 -7.62
C MET A 184 7.18 -12.62 -8.20
N GLY A 185 6.36 -13.42 -8.87
CA GLY A 185 5.09 -12.96 -9.46
C GLY A 185 4.16 -12.32 -8.45
N LEU A 186 3.95 -12.98 -7.31
CA LEU A 186 3.11 -12.47 -6.23
C LEU A 186 3.68 -11.21 -5.58
N ARG A 187 4.99 -11.16 -5.34
CA ARG A 187 5.63 -9.98 -4.76
C ARG A 187 5.48 -8.78 -5.70
N ILE A 188 5.79 -8.94 -6.99
CA ILE A 188 5.62 -7.89 -7.99
C ILE A 188 4.15 -7.40 -8.02
N ALA A 189 3.19 -8.33 -8.04
CA ALA A 189 1.77 -7.95 -8.05
C ALA A 189 1.40 -7.12 -6.82
N ARG A 190 1.84 -7.52 -5.64
CA ARG A 190 1.54 -6.83 -4.38
C ARG A 190 2.17 -5.43 -4.32
N ASP A 191 3.41 -5.28 -4.75
CA ASP A 191 4.09 -3.98 -4.76
C ASP A 191 3.46 -3.02 -5.77
N LEU A 192 3.06 -3.51 -6.94
CA LEU A 192 2.34 -2.70 -7.93
C LEU A 192 0.93 -2.33 -7.46
N PHE A 193 0.22 -3.21 -6.75
CA PHE A 193 -1.05 -2.89 -6.11
C PHE A 193 -0.91 -1.93 -4.94
N ALA A 194 0.19 -1.98 -4.21
CA ALA A 194 0.49 -1.01 -3.15
C ALA A 194 0.73 0.39 -3.73
N CYS A 195 1.36 0.48 -4.90
CA CYS A 195 1.67 1.71 -5.59
C CYS A 195 0.47 2.37 -6.27
N LEU A 196 -0.41 1.59 -6.95
CA LEU A 196 -1.42 2.13 -7.86
C LEU A 196 -2.80 1.51 -7.62
N PRO A 197 -3.90 2.27 -7.79
CA PRO A 197 -5.28 1.82 -7.55
C PRO A 197 -5.84 1.00 -8.73
N VAL A 198 -5.02 0.18 -9.36
CA VAL A 198 -5.43 -0.68 -10.49
C VAL A 198 -6.17 -1.92 -10.02
N THR A 199 -6.98 -2.52 -10.88
CA THR A 199 -7.75 -3.74 -10.59
C THR A 199 -7.01 -5.01 -10.97
N GLU A 200 -6.02 -4.93 -11.86
CA GLU A 200 -5.27 -6.06 -12.35
C GLU A 200 -3.78 -5.77 -12.44
N VAL A 201 -2.96 -6.78 -12.14
CA VAL A 201 -1.52 -6.76 -12.38
C VAL A 201 -1.12 -7.99 -13.21
N GLY A 202 -0.60 -7.75 -14.41
CA GLY A 202 0.04 -8.77 -15.22
C GLY A 202 1.50 -8.97 -14.85
N VAL A 203 1.96 -10.21 -14.74
CA VAL A 203 3.37 -10.51 -14.51
C VAL A 203 3.86 -11.52 -15.53
N THR A 204 5.01 -11.22 -16.14
CA THR A 204 5.67 -12.11 -17.11
C THR A 204 7.14 -12.31 -16.71
N ALA A 205 7.59 -13.55 -16.64
CA ALA A 205 8.99 -13.88 -16.48
C ALA A 205 9.57 -14.51 -17.74
N TYR A 206 10.83 -14.19 -18.00
CA TYR A 206 11.58 -14.71 -19.15
C TYR A 206 12.83 -15.46 -18.70
N GLN A 207 13.14 -16.56 -19.41
CA GLN A 207 14.39 -17.28 -19.32
C GLN A 207 14.90 -17.52 -20.74
N ASN A 208 16.10 -17.06 -21.06
CA ASN A 208 16.69 -17.17 -22.40
C ASN A 208 15.77 -16.64 -23.54
N GLY A 209 14.97 -15.60 -23.25
CA GLY A 209 14.02 -15.02 -24.19
C GLY A 209 12.67 -15.72 -24.26
N GLU A 210 12.50 -16.88 -23.64
CA GLU A 210 11.24 -17.61 -23.56
C GLU A 210 10.43 -17.23 -22.33
N LYS A 211 9.09 -17.22 -22.44
CA LYS A 211 8.21 -17.00 -21.32
C LYS A 211 8.15 -18.25 -20.43
N VAL A 212 8.55 -18.09 -19.16
CA VAL A 212 8.49 -19.16 -18.14
C VAL A 212 7.41 -18.91 -17.10
N LEU A 213 6.93 -17.67 -16.97
CA LEU A 213 5.75 -17.31 -16.18
C LEU A 213 4.90 -16.32 -16.96
N GLU A 214 3.61 -16.55 -16.98
CA GLU A 214 2.60 -15.59 -17.45
C GLU A 214 1.36 -15.68 -16.56
N VAL A 215 1.01 -14.60 -15.87
CA VAL A 215 -0.13 -14.56 -14.95
C VAL A 215 -0.72 -13.18 -14.89
N THR A 216 -2.03 -13.09 -14.68
CA THR A 216 -2.73 -11.85 -14.31
C THR A 216 -3.37 -12.06 -12.96
N TYR A 217 -2.96 -11.25 -12.00
CA TYR A 217 -3.53 -11.24 -10.65
C TYR A 217 -4.65 -10.19 -10.58
N PRO A 218 -5.91 -10.58 -10.33
CA PRO A 218 -6.96 -9.62 -9.97
C PRO A 218 -6.73 -9.12 -8.55
N ARG A 219 -6.93 -7.82 -8.29
CA ARG A 219 -6.80 -7.24 -6.94
C ARG A 219 -7.69 -7.95 -5.92
N ASP A 220 -8.92 -8.26 -6.30
CA ASP A 220 -9.88 -8.92 -5.40
C ASP A 220 -9.46 -10.34 -5.02
N ALA A 221 -8.74 -11.04 -5.89
CA ALA A 221 -8.20 -12.37 -5.57
C ALA A 221 -7.12 -12.33 -4.49
N LEU A 222 -6.43 -11.18 -4.33
CA LEU A 222 -5.36 -11.02 -3.34
C LEU A 222 -5.80 -10.29 -2.07
N ARG A 223 -6.93 -9.58 -2.08
CA ARG A 223 -7.38 -8.69 -1.00
C ARG A 223 -7.52 -9.37 0.36
N HIS A 224 -7.98 -10.62 0.37
CA HIS A 224 -8.28 -11.37 1.60
C HIS A 224 -7.36 -12.57 1.83
N VAL A 225 -6.22 -12.57 1.14
CA VAL A 225 -5.26 -13.66 1.24
C VAL A 225 -4.37 -13.48 2.47
N ALA A 226 -4.34 -14.50 3.33
CA ALA A 226 -3.39 -14.58 4.44
C ALA A 226 -2.05 -15.14 3.91
N PHE A 227 -1.21 -14.27 3.37
CA PHE A 227 0.02 -14.64 2.65
C PHE A 227 0.98 -15.54 3.43
N SER A 228 0.97 -15.50 4.76
CA SER A 228 1.81 -16.39 5.59
C SER A 228 1.38 -17.86 5.56
N PHE A 229 0.19 -18.17 5.03
CA PHE A 229 -0.39 -19.51 5.08
C PHE A 229 -0.73 -20.08 3.69
N ILE A 230 -0.23 -19.49 2.63
CA ILE A 230 -0.50 -19.93 1.26
C ILE A 230 0.70 -20.60 0.62
N ASN A 231 0.43 -21.45 -0.37
CA ASN A 231 1.40 -21.87 -1.35
C ASN A 231 1.38 -20.88 -2.52
N PRO A 232 2.49 -20.17 -2.83
CA PRO A 232 2.53 -19.18 -3.91
C PRO A 232 2.26 -19.79 -5.28
N VAL A 233 2.67 -21.03 -5.53
CA VAL A 233 2.44 -21.74 -6.80
C VAL A 233 0.95 -21.98 -7.00
N GLU A 234 0.28 -22.57 -6.00
CA GLU A 234 -1.17 -22.85 -6.06
C GLU A 234 -2.01 -21.56 -6.24
N LEU A 235 -1.62 -20.46 -5.57
CA LEU A 235 -2.33 -19.19 -5.75
C LEU A 235 -2.13 -18.64 -7.15
N THR A 236 -0.92 -18.72 -7.70
CA THR A 236 -0.60 -18.30 -9.07
C THR A 236 -1.41 -19.10 -10.09
N GLU A 237 -1.48 -20.43 -9.94
CA GLU A 237 -2.28 -21.31 -10.80
C GLU A 237 -3.79 -21.00 -10.70
N ARG A 238 -4.31 -20.77 -9.50
CA ARG A 238 -5.71 -20.33 -9.29
C ARG A 238 -6.05 -19.02 -9.98
N CYS A 239 -5.09 -18.13 -10.13
CA CYS A 239 -5.23 -16.90 -10.93
C CYS A 239 -5.07 -17.14 -12.44
N GLY A 240 -4.99 -18.39 -12.89
CA GLY A 240 -4.81 -18.75 -14.29
C GLY A 240 -3.37 -18.61 -14.79
N GLY A 241 -2.41 -18.57 -13.86
CA GLY A 241 -0.99 -18.45 -14.17
C GLY A 241 -0.45 -19.72 -14.86
N ILE A 242 0.38 -19.52 -15.86
CA ILE A 242 1.12 -20.58 -16.55
C ILE A 242 2.58 -20.51 -16.10
N ILE A 243 3.04 -21.58 -15.46
CA ILE A 243 4.42 -21.73 -14.99
C ILE A 243 5.10 -22.84 -15.80
N ARG A 244 6.23 -22.54 -16.41
CA ARG A 244 7.04 -23.48 -17.19
C ARG A 244 8.43 -23.57 -16.55
N THR A 245 8.72 -24.66 -15.88
CA THR A 245 9.99 -24.89 -15.19
C THR A 245 10.92 -25.83 -15.95
N GLU A 246 10.41 -26.50 -16.99
CA GLU A 246 11.22 -27.30 -17.84
C GLU A 246 12.00 -26.38 -18.80
N ALA A 247 13.24 -26.07 -18.44
CA ALA A 247 14.21 -25.61 -19.41
C ALA A 247 14.32 -26.72 -20.46
N ALA A 248 14.04 -26.40 -21.74
CA ALA A 248 14.29 -27.30 -22.84
C ALA A 248 15.70 -27.87 -22.69
N GLN A 249 15.78 -29.20 -22.55
CA GLN A 249 17.03 -29.94 -22.56
C GLN A 249 17.72 -29.78 -23.93
#